data_a80a90d196478d32e6dcbd29cfdbe1dc
#
_entry.id   a80a90d196478d32e6dcbd29cfdbe1dc
#
_cell.length_a   1.000
_cell.length_b   1.000
_cell.length_c   1.000
_cell.angle_alpha   90.00
_cell.angle_beta   90.00
_cell.angle_gamma   90.00
#
_symmetry.space_group_name_H-M   'P 1'
#
loop_
_entity.id
_entity.type
_entity.pdbx_description
1 polymer ?
#
loop_
_entity_poly.entity_id
_entity_poly.type
_entity_poly.pdbx_seq_one_letter_code
_entity_poly.pdbx_strand_id
1 'polypeptide(L)'
;PFYPNYKYFHPKKKRMIYSNSDVRRQDRLLDEKSALGLLKTGEYGVLSVMCTYTGVYGLPLSYVWNDEKALYLHCAQEGRKLRCIDSGNSVSFCVVGKTNVIPGKFTTEYESIILECSAHRNLPEEERMKALALFVEKYSPGERAAGLEYARKLSGITEIIRLDIIKWSGKRKRVDKDDE
;
A
#
# COMPACT_ATOMS: atom_id res chain seq x y z
N PRO A 1 -7.62 46.30 19.82
CA PRO A 1 -7.57 45.51 18.64
C PRO A 1 -7.95 44.04 18.96
N PHE A 2 -9.12 43.64 18.44
CA PHE A 2 -9.67 42.32 18.62
C PHE A 2 -9.00 41.36 17.61
N TYR A 3 -8.38 40.30 18.10
CA TYR A 3 -7.99 39.16 17.27
C TYR A 3 -9.19 38.21 17.20
N PRO A 4 -9.74 37.87 16.01
CA PRO A 4 -10.79 36.87 15.90
C PRO A 4 -10.17 35.50 16.09
N ASN A 5 -10.82 34.66 16.94
CA ASN A 5 -10.54 33.27 17.18
C ASN A 5 -10.60 32.47 15.86
N TYR A 6 -9.45 32.16 15.26
CA TYR A 6 -9.35 31.09 14.24
C TYR A 6 -9.59 29.74 14.93
N LYS A 7 -10.83 29.25 14.90
CA LYS A 7 -11.11 27.83 15.12
C LYS A 7 -10.37 27.05 14.06
N TYR A 8 -9.30 26.37 14.46
CA TYR A 8 -8.65 25.37 13.62
C TYR A 8 -9.70 24.32 13.24
N PHE A 9 -10.16 24.38 12.00
CA PHE A 9 -10.97 23.37 11.38
C PHE A 9 -10.04 22.16 11.16
N HIS A 10 -10.01 21.22 12.12
CA HIS A 10 -9.38 19.93 11.91
C HIS A 10 -10.26 19.17 10.92
N PRO A 11 -9.84 18.92 9.67
CA PRO A 11 -10.60 18.08 8.77
C PRO A 11 -10.70 16.72 9.45
N LYS A 12 -11.94 16.23 9.68
CA LYS A 12 -12.18 14.87 10.18
C LYS A 12 -11.33 13.94 9.34
N LYS A 13 -10.36 13.21 9.96
CA LYS A 13 -9.52 12.22 9.28
C LYS A 13 -10.46 11.29 8.51
N LYS A 14 -10.47 11.36 7.19
CA LYS A 14 -11.25 10.46 6.34
C LYS A 14 -10.71 9.06 6.61
N ARG A 15 -11.50 8.21 7.27
CA ARG A 15 -11.13 6.81 7.54
C ARG A 15 -11.10 6.05 6.23
N MET A 16 -10.09 5.21 6.01
CA MET A 16 -10.11 4.25 4.90
C MET A 16 -11.27 3.26 5.12
N ILE A 17 -12.00 2.95 4.05
CA ILE A 17 -13.23 2.16 4.12
C ILE A 17 -12.88 0.70 3.83
N TYR A 18 -12.98 -0.17 4.84
CA TYR A 18 -12.94 -1.62 4.62
C TYR A 18 -14.32 -2.09 4.17
N SER A 19 -14.41 -2.65 2.97
CA SER A 19 -15.68 -3.13 2.42
C SER A 19 -15.45 -4.32 1.50
N ASN A 20 -16.15 -5.39 1.78
CA ASN A 20 -16.17 -6.62 0.97
C ASN A 20 -17.44 -6.73 0.11
N SER A 21 -18.24 -5.66 -0.03
CA SER A 21 -19.51 -5.68 -0.75
C SER A 21 -19.38 -6.16 -2.20
N ASP A 22 -18.28 -5.82 -2.87
CA ASP A 22 -18.02 -6.17 -4.27
C ASP A 22 -17.28 -7.51 -4.43
N VAL A 23 -16.99 -8.19 -3.32
CA VAL A 23 -16.33 -9.50 -3.36
C VAL A 23 -17.36 -10.59 -3.62
N ARG A 24 -17.33 -11.22 -4.79
CA ARG A 24 -18.29 -12.27 -5.20
C ARG A 24 -18.35 -13.47 -4.24
N ARG A 25 -17.20 -13.92 -3.73
CA ARG A 25 -17.10 -15.10 -2.84
C ARG A 25 -17.19 -14.67 -1.38
N GLN A 26 -18.41 -14.56 -0.88
CA GLN A 26 -18.71 -14.17 0.50
C GLN A 26 -18.23 -15.19 1.55
N ASP A 27 -18.06 -16.45 1.13
CA ASP A 27 -17.47 -17.55 1.92
C ASP A 27 -15.94 -17.45 2.10
N ARG A 28 -15.30 -16.45 1.47
CA ARG A 28 -13.83 -16.28 1.45
C ARG A 28 -13.39 -14.89 1.88
N LEU A 29 -14.17 -14.24 2.70
CA LEU A 29 -13.81 -12.91 3.18
C LEU A 29 -12.71 -13.00 4.24
N LEU A 30 -11.78 -12.06 4.17
CA LEU A 30 -10.84 -11.80 5.25
C LEU A 30 -11.47 -10.76 6.18
N ASP A 31 -11.37 -10.93 7.47
CA ASP A 31 -11.79 -9.91 8.42
C ASP A 31 -10.83 -8.70 8.41
N GLU A 32 -11.32 -7.52 8.79
CA GLU A 32 -10.54 -6.29 8.73
C GLU A 32 -9.25 -6.37 9.55
N LYS A 33 -9.27 -7.00 10.72
CA LYS A 33 -8.10 -7.15 11.59
C LYS A 33 -7.01 -7.99 10.94
N SER A 34 -7.39 -9.12 10.34
CA SER A 34 -6.46 -9.99 9.60
C SER A 34 -5.93 -9.29 8.34
N ALA A 35 -6.79 -8.53 7.65
CA ALA A 35 -6.40 -7.74 6.49
C ALA A 35 -5.39 -6.62 6.85
N LEU A 36 -5.56 -5.93 7.99
CA LEU A 36 -4.59 -4.98 8.53
C LEU A 36 -3.26 -5.67 8.87
N GLY A 37 -3.32 -6.88 9.45
CA GLY A 37 -2.13 -7.69 9.69
C GLY A 37 -1.36 -7.96 8.39
N LEU A 38 -2.05 -8.39 7.33
CA LEU A 38 -1.43 -8.60 6.03
C LEU A 38 -0.87 -7.32 5.42
N LEU A 39 -1.60 -6.20 5.53
CA LEU A 39 -1.12 -4.90 5.07
C LEU A 39 0.19 -4.49 5.77
N LYS A 40 0.31 -4.77 7.06
CA LYS A 40 1.50 -4.44 7.84
C LYS A 40 2.70 -5.33 7.53
N THR A 41 2.46 -6.64 7.37
CA THR A 41 3.54 -7.65 7.26
C THR A 41 3.91 -8.03 5.83
N GLY A 42 3.07 -7.72 4.84
CA GLY A 42 3.35 -8.03 3.44
C GLY A 42 4.65 -7.37 2.95
N GLU A 43 5.51 -8.14 2.27
CA GLU A 43 6.82 -7.66 1.85
C GLU A 43 6.75 -6.76 0.62
N TYR A 44 5.86 -7.08 -0.33
CA TYR A 44 5.63 -6.30 -1.54
C TYR A 44 4.17 -6.41 -1.97
N GLY A 45 3.79 -5.55 -2.89
CA GLY A 45 2.51 -5.60 -3.56
C GLY A 45 2.64 -5.24 -5.02
N VAL A 46 1.56 -5.40 -5.78
CA VAL A 46 1.49 -5.04 -7.19
C VAL A 46 0.72 -3.75 -7.34
N LEU A 47 1.42 -2.71 -7.80
CA LEU A 47 0.80 -1.45 -8.21
C LEU A 47 0.22 -1.59 -9.60
N SER A 48 -1.07 -1.29 -9.77
CA SER A 48 -1.74 -1.24 -11.07
C SER A 48 -2.17 0.20 -11.38
N VAL A 49 -1.67 0.72 -12.49
CA VAL A 49 -1.93 2.09 -12.96
C VAL A 49 -2.53 2.06 -14.36
N MET A 50 -3.40 3.03 -14.67
CA MET A 50 -3.89 3.26 -16.01
C MET A 50 -2.99 4.28 -16.71
N CYS A 51 -2.48 3.91 -17.86
CA CYS A 51 -1.68 4.80 -18.69
C CYS A 51 -2.50 5.24 -19.89
N THR A 52 -2.61 6.53 -20.12
CA THR A 52 -3.47 7.13 -21.16
C THR A 52 -3.27 6.50 -22.55
N TYR A 53 -2.02 6.22 -22.94
CA TYR A 53 -1.71 5.75 -24.30
C TYR A 53 -1.37 4.25 -24.38
N THR A 54 -1.08 3.59 -23.28
CA THR A 54 -0.56 2.22 -23.29
C THR A 54 -1.39 1.23 -22.45
N GLY A 55 -2.55 1.68 -21.96
CA GLY A 55 -3.45 0.86 -21.16
C GLY A 55 -2.93 0.57 -19.75
N VAL A 56 -3.41 -0.50 -19.14
CA VAL A 56 -3.07 -0.88 -17.77
C VAL A 56 -1.60 -1.33 -17.68
N TYR A 57 -0.93 -0.94 -16.61
CA TYR A 57 0.43 -1.34 -16.30
C TYR A 57 0.52 -1.77 -14.83
N GLY A 58 0.87 -3.04 -14.61
CA GLY A 58 1.06 -3.63 -13.28
C GLY A 58 2.54 -3.91 -13.02
N LEU A 59 3.02 -3.61 -11.80
CA LEU A 59 4.41 -3.89 -11.40
C LEU A 59 4.53 -4.16 -9.92
N PRO A 60 5.39 -5.12 -9.49
CA PRO A 60 5.66 -5.37 -8.08
C PRO A 60 6.53 -4.26 -7.48
N LEU A 61 6.22 -3.85 -6.26
CA LEU A 61 6.97 -2.84 -5.50
C LEU A 61 6.93 -3.17 -4.02
N SER A 62 8.06 -2.99 -3.34
CA SER A 62 8.09 -2.93 -1.89
C SER A 62 7.35 -1.69 -1.40
N TYR A 63 6.73 -1.77 -0.25
CA TYR A 63 5.92 -0.70 0.32
C TYR A 63 6.04 -0.62 1.84
N VAL A 64 5.69 0.53 2.37
CA VAL A 64 5.46 0.71 3.81
C VAL A 64 4.11 1.34 4.06
N TRP A 65 3.49 0.97 5.16
CA TRP A 65 2.23 1.56 5.62
C TRP A 65 2.50 2.46 6.83
N ASN A 66 1.84 3.60 6.89
CA ASN A 66 2.03 4.56 7.99
C ASN A 66 1.16 4.28 9.23
N ASP A 67 0.62 3.05 9.35
CA ASP A 67 -0.33 2.65 10.39
C ASP A 67 -1.61 3.52 10.45
N GLU A 68 -1.86 4.35 9.43
CA GLU A 68 -3.07 5.17 9.30
C GLU A 68 -3.78 4.88 7.97
N LYS A 69 -3.63 5.73 6.96
CA LYS A 69 -4.39 5.66 5.70
C LYS A 69 -3.52 5.67 4.44
N ALA A 70 -2.23 5.71 4.56
CA ALA A 70 -1.34 5.84 3.42
C ALA A 70 -0.28 4.76 3.36
N LEU A 71 -0.02 4.28 2.13
CA LEU A 71 1.17 3.54 1.78
C LEU A 71 2.19 4.47 1.14
N TYR A 72 3.46 4.12 1.29
CA TYR A 72 4.53 4.76 0.54
C TYR A 72 5.27 3.73 -0.30
N LEU A 73 5.61 4.14 -1.52
CA LEU A 73 6.45 3.41 -2.46
C LEU A 73 7.67 4.26 -2.76
N HIS A 74 8.83 3.63 -3.00
CA HIS A 74 10.01 4.35 -3.47
C HIS A 74 10.44 3.89 -4.85
N CYS A 75 11.02 4.78 -5.64
CA CYS A 75 11.54 4.45 -6.96
C CYS A 75 12.51 5.51 -7.46
N ALA A 76 13.07 5.30 -8.67
CA ALA A 76 13.78 6.35 -9.38
C ALA A 76 12.83 7.50 -9.77
N GLN A 77 13.38 8.70 -10.00
CA GLN A 77 12.64 9.92 -10.33
C GLN A 77 11.99 9.89 -11.72
N GLU A 78 12.33 8.89 -12.55
CA GLU A 78 11.79 8.72 -13.89
C GLU A 78 11.24 7.30 -14.09
N GLY A 79 10.34 7.15 -15.07
CA GLY A 79 9.86 5.85 -15.48
C GLY A 79 8.38 5.83 -15.87
N ARG A 80 7.98 4.71 -16.52
CA ARG A 80 6.63 4.54 -17.06
C ARG A 80 5.55 4.75 -15.99
N LYS A 81 5.69 4.13 -14.80
CA LYS A 81 4.71 4.26 -13.71
C LYS A 81 4.45 5.70 -13.30
N LEU A 82 5.48 6.53 -13.26
CA LEU A 82 5.36 7.93 -12.86
C LEU A 82 4.59 8.74 -13.90
N ARG A 83 4.89 8.55 -15.20
CA ARG A 83 4.12 9.18 -16.28
C ARG A 83 2.64 8.77 -16.29
N CYS A 84 2.35 7.51 -15.93
CA CYS A 84 0.96 7.04 -15.83
C CYS A 84 0.24 7.69 -14.64
N ILE A 85 0.91 7.82 -13.49
CA ILE A 85 0.37 8.50 -12.30
C ILE A 85 0.12 9.99 -12.58
N ASP A 86 1.01 10.64 -13.31
CA ASP A 86 0.86 12.06 -13.70
C ASP A 86 -0.34 12.29 -14.63
N SER A 87 -0.73 11.27 -15.41
CA SER A 87 -1.91 11.33 -16.28
C SER A 87 -3.22 10.95 -15.62
N GLY A 88 -3.16 10.30 -14.44
CA GLY A 88 -4.35 9.89 -13.68
C GLY A 88 -3.94 9.19 -12.38
N ASN A 89 -4.32 9.77 -11.26
CA ASN A 89 -3.87 9.37 -9.93
C ASN A 89 -4.68 8.26 -9.27
N SER A 90 -5.74 7.75 -9.92
CA SER A 90 -6.51 6.59 -9.42
C SER A 90 -5.75 5.30 -9.72
N VAL A 91 -5.40 4.55 -8.69
CA VAL A 91 -4.57 3.35 -8.80
C VAL A 91 -5.12 2.24 -7.91
N SER A 92 -4.75 0.99 -8.22
CA SER A 92 -4.99 -0.16 -7.35
C SER A 92 -3.66 -0.72 -6.86
N PHE A 93 -3.64 -1.15 -5.59
CA PHE A 93 -2.49 -1.82 -5.01
C PHE A 93 -2.93 -3.15 -4.39
N CYS A 94 -2.37 -4.26 -4.88
CA CYS A 94 -2.70 -5.60 -4.42
C CYS A 94 -1.53 -6.18 -3.61
N VAL A 95 -1.81 -6.63 -2.37
CA VAL A 95 -0.84 -7.39 -1.56
C VAL A 95 -1.32 -8.83 -1.50
N VAL A 96 -0.44 -9.76 -1.86
CA VAL A 96 -0.66 -11.20 -1.75
C VAL A 96 0.13 -11.71 -0.54
N GLY A 97 -0.55 -12.37 0.38
CA GLY A 97 0.06 -13.02 1.54
C GLY A 97 0.49 -14.45 1.25
N LYS A 98 0.37 -15.30 2.24
CA LYS A 98 0.74 -16.72 2.10
C LYS A 98 -0.14 -17.43 1.07
N THR A 99 0.49 -18.23 0.24
CA THR A 99 -0.18 -19.14 -0.69
C THR A 99 0.32 -20.58 -0.45
N ASN A 100 -0.56 -21.56 -0.63
CA ASN A 100 -0.23 -22.96 -0.51
C ASN A 100 -1.05 -23.78 -1.54
N VAL A 101 -0.39 -24.39 -2.51
CA VAL A 101 -1.05 -25.25 -3.50
C VAL A 101 -1.29 -26.61 -2.86
N ILE A 102 -2.51 -27.12 -2.99
CA ILE A 102 -2.90 -28.46 -2.51
C ILE A 102 -3.30 -29.30 -3.73
N PRO A 103 -2.32 -30.00 -4.33
CA PRO A 103 -2.55 -30.72 -5.60
C PRO A 103 -3.66 -31.77 -5.52
N GLY A 104 -3.71 -32.56 -4.45
CA GLY A 104 -4.73 -33.60 -4.25
C GLY A 104 -6.17 -33.10 -4.13
N LYS A 105 -6.35 -31.82 -3.76
CA LYS A 105 -7.67 -31.17 -3.68
C LYS A 105 -7.92 -30.18 -4.83
N PHE A 106 -7.05 -30.13 -5.83
CA PHE A 106 -7.13 -29.25 -7.01
C PHE A 106 -7.41 -27.78 -6.62
N THR A 107 -6.71 -27.28 -5.59
CA THR A 107 -6.99 -25.97 -5.01
C THR A 107 -5.74 -25.31 -4.48
N THR A 108 -5.89 -24.00 -4.19
CA THR A 108 -4.84 -23.18 -3.56
C THR A 108 -5.44 -22.46 -2.36
N GLU A 109 -4.80 -22.56 -1.22
CA GLU A 109 -5.00 -21.64 -0.11
C GLU A 109 -4.31 -20.31 -0.43
N TYR A 110 -4.90 -19.21 -0.03
CA TYR A 110 -4.34 -17.88 -0.25
C TYR A 110 -4.95 -16.86 0.70
N GLU A 111 -4.29 -15.74 0.82
CA GLU A 111 -4.84 -14.50 1.35
C GLU A 111 -4.33 -13.32 0.53
N SER A 112 -5.16 -12.33 0.35
CA SER A 112 -4.82 -11.11 -0.39
C SER A 112 -5.72 -9.96 0.02
N ILE A 113 -5.20 -8.74 -0.16
CA ILE A 113 -5.95 -7.50 -0.03
C ILE A 113 -5.80 -6.68 -1.30
N ILE A 114 -6.85 -5.96 -1.66
CA ILE A 114 -6.88 -5.03 -2.77
C ILE A 114 -7.26 -3.67 -2.23
N LEU A 115 -6.46 -2.67 -2.56
CA LEU A 115 -6.63 -1.29 -2.13
C LEU A 115 -6.88 -0.41 -3.35
N GLU A 116 -7.94 0.38 -3.29
CA GLU A 116 -8.25 1.46 -4.22
C GLU A 116 -7.65 2.75 -3.64
N CYS A 117 -6.74 3.36 -4.36
CA CYS A 117 -5.94 4.45 -3.84
C CYS A 117 -5.92 5.67 -4.77
N SER A 118 -5.62 6.83 -4.18
CA SER A 118 -5.17 8.01 -4.90
C SER A 118 -3.66 8.16 -4.74
N ALA A 119 -2.92 8.23 -5.85
CA ALA A 119 -1.48 8.35 -5.86
C ALA A 119 -1.04 9.83 -5.88
N HIS A 120 -0.02 10.16 -5.08
CA HIS A 120 0.55 11.51 -4.96
C HIS A 120 2.06 11.45 -5.06
N ARG A 121 2.64 12.38 -5.81
CA ARG A 121 4.08 12.57 -6.02
C ARG A 121 4.53 13.94 -5.52
N ASN A 122 5.81 14.21 -5.62
CA ASN A 122 6.42 15.50 -5.27
C ASN A 122 6.08 15.89 -3.81
N LEU A 123 6.19 14.91 -2.91
CA LEU A 123 5.90 15.10 -1.49
C LEU A 123 6.91 16.05 -0.84
N PRO A 124 6.51 16.81 0.20
CA PRO A 124 7.44 17.60 1.01
C PRO A 124 8.60 16.75 1.53
N GLU A 125 9.78 17.36 1.66
CA GLU A 125 10.99 16.66 2.11
C GLU A 125 10.81 15.96 3.46
N GLU A 126 10.14 16.61 4.40
CA GLU A 126 9.85 16.04 5.71
C GLU A 126 9.05 14.72 5.59
N GLU A 127 8.03 14.70 4.73
CA GLU A 127 7.21 13.50 4.50
C GLU A 127 8.00 12.40 3.79
N ARG A 128 8.82 12.76 2.80
CA ARG A 128 9.71 11.83 2.10
C ARG A 128 10.69 11.16 3.07
N MET A 129 11.31 11.93 3.95
CA MET A 129 12.23 11.41 4.96
C MET A 129 11.54 10.51 5.98
N LYS A 130 10.31 10.83 6.41
CA LYS A 130 9.49 9.95 7.24
C LYS A 130 9.19 8.63 6.55
N ALA A 131 8.80 8.66 5.28
CA ALA A 131 8.55 7.46 4.50
C ALA A 131 9.81 6.59 4.37
N LEU A 132 10.96 7.19 4.06
CA LEU A 132 12.24 6.46 3.99
C LEU A 132 12.62 5.82 5.32
N ALA A 133 12.36 6.51 6.45
CA ALA A 133 12.58 5.93 7.78
C ALA A 133 11.69 4.68 8.01
N LEU A 134 10.42 4.70 7.60
CA LEU A 134 9.54 3.54 7.66
C LEU A 134 10.07 2.36 6.81
N PHE A 135 10.67 2.63 5.64
CA PHE A 135 11.32 1.59 4.84
C PHE A 135 12.49 0.95 5.59
N VAL A 136 13.34 1.76 6.22
CA VAL A 136 14.44 1.25 7.03
C VAL A 136 13.92 0.40 8.19
N GLU A 137 12.91 0.87 8.90
CA GLU A 137 12.31 0.14 10.02
C GLU A 137 11.69 -1.20 9.61
N LYS A 138 11.05 -1.26 8.44
CA LYS A 138 10.39 -2.49 7.96
C LYS A 138 11.38 -3.50 7.38
N TYR A 139 12.32 -3.05 6.56
CA TYR A 139 13.18 -3.95 5.76
C TYR A 139 14.58 -4.14 6.30
N SER A 140 15.03 -3.27 7.21
CA SER A 140 16.37 -3.32 7.78
C SER A 140 16.40 -2.88 9.25
N PRO A 141 15.55 -3.47 10.12
CA PRO A 141 15.39 -2.98 11.50
C PRO A 141 16.70 -3.07 12.32
N GLY A 142 17.56 -4.06 12.02
CA GLY A 142 18.88 -4.21 12.66
C GLY A 142 19.91 -3.16 12.23
N GLU A 143 19.71 -2.47 11.11
CA GLU A 143 20.65 -1.54 10.49
C GLU A 143 20.13 -0.09 10.49
N ARG A 144 19.31 0.27 11.48
CA ARG A 144 18.56 1.53 11.49
C ARG A 144 19.45 2.77 11.28
N ALA A 145 20.58 2.86 11.98
CA ALA A 145 21.46 4.04 11.89
C ALA A 145 22.09 4.18 10.50
N ALA A 146 22.67 3.10 9.98
CA ALA A 146 23.27 3.05 8.65
C ALA A 146 22.21 3.25 7.55
N GLY A 147 21.02 2.66 7.70
CA GLY A 147 19.92 2.81 6.78
C GLY A 147 19.39 4.24 6.69
N LEU A 148 19.27 4.96 7.80
CA LEU A 148 18.85 6.37 7.80
C LEU A 148 19.92 7.29 7.17
N GLU A 149 21.22 7.00 7.38
CA GLU A 149 22.30 7.74 6.71
C GLU A 149 22.26 7.52 5.20
N TYR A 150 22.10 6.26 4.78
CA TYR A 150 21.94 5.90 3.36
C TYR A 150 20.72 6.58 2.73
N ALA A 151 19.60 6.57 3.41
CA ALA A 151 18.37 7.24 2.96
C ALA A 151 18.57 8.74 2.75
N ARG A 152 19.27 9.44 3.67
CA ARG A 152 19.61 10.86 3.51
C ARG A 152 20.48 11.11 2.28
N LYS A 153 21.51 10.29 2.07
CA LYS A 153 22.41 10.43 0.90
C LYS A 153 21.67 10.29 -0.43
N LEU A 154 20.68 9.39 -0.50
CA LEU A 154 19.95 9.09 -1.72
C LEU A 154 18.60 9.84 -1.85
N SER A 155 18.19 10.61 -0.86
CA SER A 155 16.89 11.30 -0.87
C SER A 155 16.71 12.22 -2.10
N GLY A 156 17.79 12.85 -2.59
CA GLY A 156 17.78 13.73 -3.74
C GLY A 156 17.51 13.03 -5.10
N ILE A 157 17.72 11.72 -5.19
CA ILE A 157 17.53 10.92 -6.41
C ILE A 157 16.43 9.87 -6.28
N THR A 158 15.76 9.80 -5.12
CA THR A 158 14.68 8.85 -4.84
C THR A 158 13.33 9.56 -4.86
N GLU A 159 12.42 9.10 -5.70
CA GLU A 159 11.02 9.52 -5.67
C GLU A 159 10.24 8.69 -4.65
N ILE A 160 9.40 9.36 -3.87
CA ILE A 160 8.44 8.72 -2.96
C ILE A 160 7.03 8.98 -3.49
N ILE A 161 6.29 7.91 -3.70
CA ILE A 161 4.88 7.96 -4.07
C ILE A 161 4.07 7.63 -2.83
N ARG A 162 3.13 8.51 -2.46
CA ARG A 162 2.11 8.22 -1.45
C ARG A 162 0.85 7.69 -2.12
N LEU A 163 0.31 6.60 -1.61
CA LEU A 163 -0.99 6.05 -1.97
C LEU A 163 -1.95 6.27 -0.81
N ASP A 164 -2.86 7.22 -0.94
CA ASP A 164 -3.95 7.41 0.02
C ASP A 164 -5.03 6.35 -0.21
N ILE A 165 -5.23 5.47 0.77
CA ILE A 165 -6.21 4.39 0.68
C ILE A 165 -7.61 4.96 0.84
N ILE A 166 -8.46 4.75 -0.19
CA ILE A 166 -9.86 5.20 -0.22
C ILE A 166 -10.75 4.06 0.27
N LYS A 167 -10.68 2.92 -0.40
CA LYS A 167 -11.46 1.71 -0.12
C LYS A 167 -10.55 0.49 -0.25
N TRP A 168 -10.81 -0.55 0.51
CA TRP A 168 -10.04 -1.77 0.44
C TRP A 168 -10.86 -2.99 0.86
N SER A 169 -10.44 -4.16 0.40
CA SER A 169 -11.10 -5.43 0.67
C SER A 169 -10.07 -6.54 0.86
N GLY A 170 -10.47 -7.64 1.49
CA GLY A 170 -9.60 -8.78 1.70
C GLY A 170 -10.31 -10.11 1.44
N LYS A 171 -9.53 -11.06 0.92
CA LYS A 171 -9.97 -12.44 0.67
C LYS A 171 -8.99 -13.45 1.23
N ARG A 172 -9.54 -14.57 1.71
CA ARG A 172 -8.77 -15.72 2.16
C ARG A 172 -9.49 -17.02 1.79
N LYS A 173 -8.74 -18.00 1.38
CA LYS A 173 -9.19 -19.39 1.33
C LYS A 173 -8.30 -20.22 2.23
N ARG A 174 -8.91 -21.03 3.08
CA ARG A 174 -8.28 -22.15 3.81
C ARG A 174 -9.01 -23.43 3.45
N VAL A 175 -8.31 -24.54 3.52
CA VAL A 175 -8.88 -25.89 3.37
C VAL A 175 -8.90 -26.53 4.74
N ASP A 176 -10.07 -27.02 5.14
CA ASP A 176 -10.23 -27.70 6.42
C ASP A 176 -9.37 -28.96 6.44
N LYS A 177 -8.73 -29.21 7.60
CA LYS A 177 -7.84 -30.37 7.78
C LYS A 177 -8.61 -31.68 7.89
N ASP A 178 -9.93 -31.60 8.14
CA ASP A 178 -10.78 -32.75 8.42
C ASP A 178 -11.31 -33.44 7.15
N ASP A 179 -10.86 -33.02 5.97
CA ASP A 179 -11.20 -33.65 4.67
C ASP A 179 -10.12 -34.67 4.21
N GLU A 180 -9.34 -35.27 5.13
CA GLU A 180 -8.42 -36.38 4.80
C GLU A 180 -9.08 -37.76 4.96
#